data_6192b74ed7560446f8daf0681b44a5bc
#
_entry.id   6192b74ed7560446f8daf0681b44a5bc
#
_cell.length_a   1.000
_cell.length_b   1.000
_cell.length_c   1.000
_cell.angle_alpha   90.00
_cell.angle_beta   90.00
_cell.angle_gamma   90.00
#
_symmetry.space_group_name_H-M   'P 1'
#
loop_
_entity.id
_entity.type
_entity.pdbx_description
1 polymer ?
#
loop_
_entity_poly.entity_id
_entity_poly.type
_entity_poly.pdbx_seq_one_letter_code
_entity_poly.pdbx_strand_id
1 'polypeptide(L)'
;MAVGCRIKKNIVRPDRSLVEAFRGIPVANIDDCMNRLSAVQAELCPMNSSPLLGTAFTVKCPAGDNLMFHKALDLAQPGDVLVIAAGGSMSRALCGEIMATYAHSRGIAGFIIDGCVRDRDELAQFTDFPVYAKGVIPNGPYKNGPGEINFPVSVGGQVICPGDILVGDGDSILVIKPEDAEELAKAAKAVKVKEEGQLEGIKTGKGFPRPFVDQILEQIGVEYVDLFPSHQPYTPGGEGPALCRPFAAFFKNIYNSTPVG
;
A
#
# COMPACT_ATOMS: atom_id res chain seq x y z
N MET A 1 24.41 3.25 27.01
CA MET A 1 23.26 3.77 26.25
C MET A 1 22.61 2.60 25.52
N ALA A 2 21.29 2.38 25.65
CA ALA A 2 20.61 1.19 25.10
C ALA A 2 20.01 1.48 23.71
N VAL A 3 20.78 2.11 22.81
CA VAL A 3 20.34 2.36 21.44
C VAL A 3 20.00 1.02 20.75
N GLY A 4 18.81 0.94 20.14
CA GLY A 4 18.32 -0.31 19.54
C GLY A 4 17.71 -1.30 20.54
N CYS A 5 17.59 -0.93 21.84
CA CYS A 5 16.97 -1.77 22.87
C CYS A 5 16.17 -0.87 23.84
N ARG A 6 15.09 -0.24 23.34
CA ARG A 6 14.34 0.79 24.09
C ARG A 6 12.83 0.64 23.88
N ILE A 7 12.07 0.95 24.93
CA ILE A 7 10.61 0.92 24.90
C ILE A 7 10.07 2.26 25.44
N LYS A 8 9.35 2.99 24.58
CA LYS A 8 8.49 4.09 25.05
C LYS A 8 7.14 3.49 25.40
N LYS A 9 6.76 3.57 26.68
CA LYS A 9 5.52 2.95 27.17
C LYS A 9 4.26 3.67 26.70
N ASN A 10 4.34 4.99 26.51
CA ASN A 10 3.20 5.82 26.15
C ASN A 10 3.45 6.53 24.82
N ILE A 11 2.40 6.67 24.04
CA ILE A 11 2.34 7.47 22.81
C ILE A 11 1.19 8.48 22.92
N VAL A 12 1.29 9.56 22.18
CA VAL A 12 0.15 10.47 21.97
C VAL A 12 -0.71 9.82 20.89
N ARG A 13 -1.98 9.56 21.20
CA ARG A 13 -2.95 9.06 20.24
C ARG A 13 -3.85 10.20 19.79
N PRO A 14 -4.23 10.25 18.50
CA PRO A 14 -5.24 11.20 18.03
C PRO A 14 -6.59 10.89 18.69
N ASP A 15 -7.46 11.88 18.73
CA ASP A 15 -8.83 11.66 19.15
C ASP A 15 -9.49 10.59 18.27
N ARG A 16 -10.25 9.70 18.89
CA ARG A 16 -10.92 8.60 18.17
C ARG A 16 -11.83 9.11 17.05
N SER A 17 -12.44 10.27 17.21
CA SER A 17 -13.27 10.88 16.18
C SER A 17 -12.51 11.19 14.88
N LEU A 18 -11.23 11.59 14.99
CA LEU A 18 -10.37 11.83 13.83
C LEU A 18 -10.08 10.53 13.08
N VAL A 19 -9.80 9.44 13.81
CA VAL A 19 -9.57 8.12 13.21
C VAL A 19 -10.86 7.63 12.54
N GLU A 20 -11.99 7.67 13.24
CA GLU A 20 -13.29 7.21 12.73
C GLU A 20 -13.81 8.04 11.54
N ALA A 21 -13.29 9.26 11.35
CA ALA A 21 -13.67 10.10 10.20
C ALA A 21 -13.34 9.45 8.85
N PHE A 22 -12.39 8.50 8.80
CA PHE A 22 -11.99 7.77 7.59
C PHE A 22 -12.78 6.47 7.36
N ARG A 23 -13.61 6.04 8.31
CA ARG A 23 -14.33 4.78 8.19
C ARG A 23 -15.19 4.71 6.92
N GLY A 24 -14.94 3.66 6.13
CA GLY A 24 -15.69 3.39 4.90
C GLY A 24 -15.39 4.35 3.74
N ILE A 25 -14.31 5.14 3.81
CA ILE A 25 -13.79 5.87 2.65
C ILE A 25 -12.76 4.96 1.96
N PRO A 26 -12.87 4.71 0.65
CA PRO A 26 -11.88 3.96 -0.09
C PRO A 26 -10.47 4.60 0.02
N VAL A 27 -9.45 3.77 0.16
CA VAL A 27 -8.05 4.23 0.27
C VAL A 27 -7.64 5.07 -0.93
N ALA A 28 -8.05 4.68 -2.13
CA ALA A 28 -7.76 5.44 -3.36
C ALA A 28 -8.32 6.88 -3.33
N ASN A 29 -9.54 7.09 -2.79
CA ASN A 29 -10.11 8.43 -2.65
C ASN A 29 -9.34 9.31 -1.66
N ILE A 30 -8.79 8.70 -0.61
CA ILE A 30 -7.97 9.42 0.36
C ILE A 30 -6.62 9.78 -0.27
N ASP A 31 -5.96 8.83 -0.95
CA ASP A 31 -4.65 9.03 -1.56
C ASP A 31 -4.67 10.08 -2.68
N ASP A 32 -5.75 10.13 -3.47
CA ASP A 32 -5.96 11.19 -4.45
C ASP A 32 -5.96 12.60 -3.81
N CYS A 33 -6.47 12.73 -2.59
CA CYS A 33 -6.43 13.97 -1.82
C CYS A 33 -5.04 14.21 -1.15
N MET A 34 -4.18 13.21 -1.10
CA MET A 34 -2.81 13.26 -0.54
C MET A 34 -1.72 13.39 -1.61
N ASN A 35 -2.08 13.81 -2.82
CA ASN A 35 -1.17 13.91 -3.97
C ASN A 35 -0.47 12.61 -4.34
N ARG A 36 -1.00 11.45 -3.94
CA ARG A 36 -0.48 10.11 -4.25
C ARG A 36 0.95 9.86 -3.72
N LEU A 37 1.26 10.38 -2.53
CA LEU A 37 2.61 10.30 -1.94
C LEU A 37 2.69 9.46 -0.66
N SER A 38 1.55 9.02 -0.10
CA SER A 38 1.50 8.45 1.26
C SER A 38 1.13 6.97 1.30
N ALA A 39 0.99 6.33 0.15
CA ALA A 39 0.70 4.90 0.08
C ALA A 39 1.93 4.06 0.44
N VAL A 40 1.71 3.04 1.25
CA VAL A 40 2.68 1.97 1.51
C VAL A 40 2.84 1.13 0.24
N GLN A 41 4.06 0.71 -0.07
CA GLN A 41 4.36 -0.06 -1.28
C GLN A 41 3.53 -1.35 -1.36
N ALA A 42 3.09 -1.70 -2.57
CA ALA A 42 2.20 -2.83 -2.88
C ALA A 42 2.75 -4.22 -2.52
N GLU A 43 4.03 -4.33 -2.13
CA GLU A 43 4.61 -5.57 -1.61
C GLU A 43 3.98 -6.01 -0.27
N LEU A 44 3.40 -5.08 0.48
CA LEU A 44 2.64 -5.36 1.70
C LEU A 44 1.19 -5.64 1.33
N CYS A 45 0.89 -6.92 1.15
CA CYS A 45 -0.43 -7.39 0.73
C CYS A 45 -1.34 -7.71 1.91
N PRO A 46 -2.65 -7.47 1.81
CA PRO A 46 -3.61 -7.93 2.80
C PRO A 46 -3.70 -9.46 2.79
N MET A 47 -3.71 -10.07 3.98
CA MET A 47 -3.90 -11.53 4.15
C MET A 47 -5.39 -11.91 4.24
N ASN A 48 -6.25 -10.93 4.43
CA ASN A 48 -7.72 -11.06 4.46
C ASN A 48 -8.39 -9.78 3.92
N SER A 49 -9.71 -9.76 3.85
CA SER A 49 -10.49 -8.62 3.32
C SER A 49 -10.95 -7.62 4.40
N SER A 50 -10.44 -7.74 5.62
CA SER A 50 -10.80 -6.83 6.71
C SER A 50 -10.25 -5.43 6.46
N PRO A 51 -11.05 -4.35 6.59
CA PRO A 51 -10.56 -2.99 6.45
C PRO A 51 -9.69 -2.60 7.65
N LEU A 52 -8.57 -1.94 7.38
CA LEU A 52 -7.67 -1.41 8.40
C LEU A 52 -8.06 0.02 8.76
N LEU A 53 -8.24 0.28 10.06
CA LEU A 53 -8.42 1.63 10.58
C LEU A 53 -7.97 1.69 12.03
N GLY A 54 -6.95 2.50 12.33
CA GLY A 54 -6.48 2.64 13.71
C GLY A 54 -5.27 3.55 13.86
N THR A 55 -4.68 3.52 15.03
CA THR A 55 -3.53 4.35 15.41
C THR A 55 -2.24 3.53 15.38
N ALA A 56 -1.19 4.04 14.78
CA ALA A 56 0.09 3.37 14.67
C ALA A 56 0.76 3.14 16.03
N PHE A 57 1.05 1.88 16.34
CA PHE A 57 1.89 1.44 17.44
C PHE A 57 3.09 0.69 16.87
N THR A 58 4.24 1.34 16.85
CA THR A 58 5.39 0.90 16.06
C THR A 58 6.35 -0.01 16.82
N VAL A 59 6.86 -1.02 16.14
CA VAL A 59 7.83 -1.98 16.66
C VAL A 59 8.94 -2.17 15.64
N LYS A 60 10.18 -2.00 16.06
CA LYS A 60 11.37 -2.35 15.29
C LYS A 60 12.02 -3.59 15.89
N CYS A 61 12.24 -4.60 15.08
CA CYS A 61 12.90 -5.85 15.48
C CYS A 61 13.90 -6.32 14.43
N PRO A 62 14.87 -7.17 14.79
CA PRO A 62 15.75 -7.80 13.83
C PRO A 62 14.96 -8.70 12.87
N ALA A 63 15.53 -8.94 11.70
CA ALA A 63 14.97 -9.86 10.72
C ALA A 63 14.71 -11.25 11.31
N GLY A 64 13.46 -11.71 11.23
CA GLY A 64 13.06 -13.02 11.75
C GLY A 64 12.99 -13.16 13.28
N ASP A 65 13.01 -12.05 14.04
CA ASP A 65 12.83 -12.04 15.50
C ASP A 65 11.52 -11.34 15.88
N ASN A 66 10.79 -11.88 16.86
CA ASN A 66 9.51 -11.33 17.29
C ASN A 66 9.41 -11.04 18.81
N LEU A 67 10.53 -10.98 19.53
CA LEU A 67 10.51 -10.70 20.99
C LEU A 67 9.80 -9.37 21.28
N MET A 68 10.18 -8.30 20.59
CA MET A 68 9.57 -6.97 20.80
C MET A 68 8.12 -6.92 20.31
N PHE A 69 7.76 -7.72 19.32
CA PHE A 69 6.36 -7.86 18.90
C PHE A 69 5.50 -8.49 20.02
N HIS A 70 5.97 -9.56 20.65
CA HIS A 70 5.30 -10.12 21.82
C HIS A 70 5.13 -9.07 22.94
N LYS A 71 6.17 -8.27 23.21
CA LYS A 71 6.07 -7.22 24.23
C LYS A 71 5.11 -6.10 23.83
N ALA A 72 5.03 -5.76 22.56
CA ALA A 72 4.09 -4.77 22.04
C ALA A 72 2.63 -5.21 22.24
N LEU A 73 2.33 -6.51 22.10
CA LEU A 73 1.00 -7.04 22.39
C LEU A 73 0.53 -6.71 23.82
N ASP A 74 1.44 -6.68 24.81
CA ASP A 74 1.09 -6.33 26.20
C ASP A 74 0.84 -4.83 26.39
N LEU A 75 1.48 -3.97 25.60
CA LEU A 75 1.52 -2.51 25.79
C LEU A 75 0.49 -1.76 24.94
N ALA A 76 0.12 -2.34 23.82
CA ALA A 76 -0.87 -1.76 22.90
C ALA A 76 -2.25 -1.68 23.54
N GLN A 77 -3.02 -0.67 23.11
CA GLN A 77 -4.39 -0.42 23.57
C GLN A 77 -5.41 -0.71 22.47
N PRO A 78 -6.70 -0.88 22.81
CA PRO A 78 -7.75 -1.02 21.81
C PRO A 78 -7.74 0.12 20.79
N GLY A 79 -7.81 -0.25 19.50
CA GLY A 79 -7.71 0.69 18.38
C GLY A 79 -6.30 0.95 17.86
N ASP A 80 -5.25 0.42 18.51
CA ASP A 80 -3.88 0.47 17.98
C ASP A 80 -3.70 -0.56 16.83
N VAL A 81 -2.95 -0.17 15.81
CA VAL A 81 -2.43 -1.05 14.76
C VAL A 81 -0.95 -1.30 15.03
N LEU A 82 -0.56 -2.56 15.21
CA LEU A 82 0.84 -2.92 15.41
C LEU A 82 1.59 -2.92 14.08
N VAL A 83 2.55 -2.02 13.95
CA VAL A 83 3.41 -1.86 12.78
C VAL A 83 4.77 -2.48 13.07
N ILE A 84 5.08 -3.59 12.45
CA ILE A 84 6.28 -4.39 12.72
C ILE A 84 7.31 -4.19 11.61
N ALA A 85 8.32 -3.36 11.89
CA ALA A 85 9.45 -3.12 10.99
C ALA A 85 10.56 -4.17 11.24
N ALA A 86 10.59 -5.20 10.41
CA ALA A 86 11.54 -6.32 10.50
C ALA A 86 12.48 -6.42 9.28
N GLY A 87 12.64 -5.31 8.55
CA GLY A 87 13.57 -5.21 7.42
C GLY A 87 13.19 -6.04 6.20
N GLY A 88 11.90 -6.32 6.01
CA GLY A 88 11.39 -7.02 4.82
C GLY A 88 11.81 -8.48 4.70
N SER A 89 12.28 -9.11 5.77
CA SER A 89 12.81 -10.47 5.72
C SER A 89 11.74 -11.50 5.38
N MET A 90 12.00 -12.33 4.37
CA MET A 90 11.13 -13.40 3.90
C MET A 90 11.52 -14.79 4.46
N SER A 91 12.45 -14.87 5.38
CA SER A 91 13.01 -16.15 5.85
C SER A 91 12.26 -16.77 7.03
N ARG A 92 11.49 -15.97 7.78
CA ARG A 92 10.75 -16.39 8.97
C ARG A 92 9.46 -15.62 9.13
N ALA A 93 8.42 -16.33 9.57
CA ALA A 93 7.17 -15.74 9.98
C ALA A 93 7.34 -15.03 11.34
N LEU A 94 6.81 -13.81 11.46
CA LEU A 94 6.87 -13.03 12.71
C LEU A 94 5.66 -13.30 13.60
N CYS A 95 4.52 -13.66 13.00
CA CYS A 95 3.32 -14.10 13.72
C CYS A 95 2.52 -15.11 12.90
N GLY A 96 1.47 -15.63 13.52
CA GLY A 96 0.44 -16.48 12.93
C GLY A 96 -0.84 -16.35 13.73
N GLU A 97 -1.74 -17.33 13.60
CA GLU A 97 -3.10 -17.34 14.16
C GLU A 97 -3.15 -16.99 15.66
N ILE A 98 -2.32 -17.63 16.48
CA ILE A 98 -2.35 -17.45 17.95
C ILE A 98 -2.13 -15.99 18.34
N MET A 99 -1.14 -15.31 17.71
CA MET A 99 -0.85 -13.92 18.02
C MET A 99 -1.93 -12.98 17.49
N ALA A 100 -2.49 -13.27 16.31
CA ALA A 100 -3.60 -12.52 15.73
C ALA A 100 -4.86 -12.63 16.58
N THR A 101 -5.25 -13.85 16.98
CA THR A 101 -6.40 -14.10 17.87
C THR A 101 -6.25 -13.40 19.21
N TYR A 102 -5.05 -13.46 19.82
CA TYR A 102 -4.78 -12.75 21.06
C TYR A 102 -4.89 -11.23 20.90
N ALA A 103 -4.29 -10.65 19.86
CA ALA A 103 -4.39 -9.23 19.59
C ALA A 103 -5.85 -8.79 19.38
N HIS A 104 -6.59 -9.52 18.56
CA HIS A 104 -8.01 -9.27 18.30
C HIS A 104 -8.83 -9.29 19.59
N SER A 105 -8.65 -10.29 20.46
CA SER A 105 -9.33 -10.37 21.76
C SER A 105 -9.05 -9.19 22.68
N ARG A 106 -7.95 -8.47 22.46
CA ARG A 106 -7.58 -7.26 23.19
C ARG A 106 -8.06 -5.97 22.54
N GLY A 107 -8.80 -6.05 21.42
CA GLY A 107 -9.29 -4.90 20.68
C GLY A 107 -8.20 -4.16 19.87
N ILE A 108 -7.07 -4.78 19.62
CA ILE A 108 -6.05 -4.28 18.69
C ILE A 108 -6.67 -4.28 17.29
N ALA A 109 -6.45 -3.20 16.52
CA ALA A 109 -7.16 -2.95 15.27
C ALA A 109 -6.54 -3.66 14.04
N GLY A 110 -5.38 -4.29 14.18
CA GLY A 110 -4.75 -5.06 13.10
C GLY A 110 -3.24 -5.07 13.14
N PHE A 111 -2.64 -5.72 12.14
CA PHE A 111 -1.19 -5.86 11.98
C PHE A 111 -0.73 -5.39 10.60
N ILE A 112 0.40 -4.68 10.59
CA ILE A 112 1.20 -4.36 9.39
C ILE A 112 2.60 -4.93 9.63
N ILE A 113 3.01 -5.92 8.82
CA ILE A 113 4.22 -6.71 9.07
C ILE A 113 5.17 -6.61 7.88
N ASP A 114 6.24 -5.85 8.04
CA ASP A 114 7.34 -5.80 7.06
C ASP A 114 8.17 -7.09 7.12
N GLY A 115 7.57 -8.17 6.66
CA GLY A 115 8.08 -9.54 6.69
C GLY A 115 7.00 -10.57 6.41
N CYS A 116 7.24 -11.82 6.81
CA CYS A 116 6.29 -12.92 6.62
C CYS A 116 5.40 -13.19 7.83
N VAL A 117 4.26 -13.83 7.55
CA VAL A 117 3.38 -14.48 8.52
C VAL A 117 3.29 -15.98 8.23
N ARG A 118 2.61 -16.73 9.10
CA ARG A 118 2.20 -18.11 8.87
C ARG A 118 0.72 -18.28 9.18
N ASP A 119 0.20 -19.49 9.05
CA ASP A 119 -1.21 -19.84 9.33
C ASP A 119 -2.15 -18.98 8.46
N ARG A 120 -1.84 -18.91 7.13
CA ARG A 120 -2.53 -18.01 6.19
C ARG A 120 -4.02 -18.28 6.10
N ASP A 121 -4.39 -19.58 6.08
CA ASP A 121 -5.79 -19.97 5.88
C ASP A 121 -6.65 -19.56 7.08
N GLU A 122 -6.07 -19.60 8.28
CA GLU A 122 -6.67 -19.14 9.52
C GLU A 122 -6.73 -17.59 9.56
N LEU A 123 -5.65 -16.92 9.16
CA LEU A 123 -5.62 -15.46 9.07
C LEU A 123 -6.64 -14.93 8.06
N ALA A 124 -6.92 -15.67 7.00
CA ALA A 124 -7.90 -15.32 5.98
C ALA A 124 -9.36 -15.35 6.49
N GLN A 125 -9.63 -16.05 7.60
CA GLN A 125 -10.98 -16.14 8.19
C GLN A 125 -11.37 -14.90 9.02
N PHE A 126 -10.42 -14.04 9.39
CA PHE A 126 -10.77 -12.81 10.10
C PHE A 126 -11.50 -11.83 9.16
N THR A 127 -12.65 -11.33 9.62
CA THR A 127 -13.50 -10.37 8.89
C THR A 127 -13.41 -8.94 9.45
N ASP A 128 -12.78 -8.78 10.62
CA ASP A 128 -12.69 -7.53 11.37
C ASP A 128 -11.30 -7.32 12.02
N PHE A 129 -10.31 -8.15 11.66
CA PHE A 129 -8.93 -8.03 12.10
C PHE A 129 -7.98 -8.10 10.89
N PRO A 130 -7.63 -6.95 10.30
CA PRO A 130 -6.77 -6.90 9.12
C PRO A 130 -5.33 -7.29 9.46
N VAL A 131 -4.71 -8.06 8.57
CA VAL A 131 -3.30 -8.42 8.62
C VAL A 131 -2.68 -8.14 7.25
N TYR A 132 -1.65 -7.31 7.22
CA TYR A 132 -0.85 -7.06 6.02
C TYR A 132 0.55 -7.61 6.21
N ALA A 133 1.07 -8.29 5.21
CA ALA A 133 2.41 -8.87 5.23
C ALA A 133 3.02 -8.96 3.83
N LYS A 134 4.34 -9.12 3.73
CA LYS A 134 5.03 -9.33 2.45
C LYS A 134 4.89 -10.75 1.92
N GLY A 135 4.61 -11.72 2.78
CA GLY A 135 4.49 -13.11 2.35
C GLY A 135 4.18 -14.09 3.48
N VAL A 136 4.19 -15.35 3.11
CA VAL A 136 3.84 -16.47 4.00
C VAL A 136 4.97 -17.49 4.01
N ILE A 137 5.37 -17.96 5.20
CA ILE A 137 6.38 -18.99 5.38
C ILE A 137 6.14 -19.75 6.70
N PRO A 138 6.30 -21.09 6.78
CA PRO A 138 6.04 -21.83 8.01
C PRO A 138 7.14 -21.67 9.08
N ASN A 139 8.34 -21.22 8.70
CA ASN A 139 9.47 -21.11 9.62
C ASN A 139 9.17 -20.10 10.74
N GLY A 140 9.14 -20.57 11.99
CA GLY A 140 8.89 -19.72 13.16
C GLY A 140 10.02 -18.73 13.45
N PRO A 141 9.74 -17.66 14.19
CA PRO A 141 10.70 -16.61 14.52
C PRO A 141 11.62 -16.97 15.67
N TYR A 142 12.74 -16.27 15.78
CA TYR A 142 13.55 -16.19 17.00
C TYR A 142 12.88 -15.25 18.02
N LYS A 143 13.34 -15.31 19.28
CA LYS A 143 12.87 -14.47 20.39
C LYS A 143 14.07 -13.95 21.22
N ASN A 144 15.05 -13.40 20.52
CA ASN A 144 16.32 -13.00 21.12
C ASN A 144 16.41 -11.47 21.28
N GLY A 145 15.65 -10.70 20.49
CA GLY A 145 15.82 -9.26 20.40
C GLY A 145 17.18 -8.88 19.78
N PRO A 146 17.62 -7.65 19.95
CA PRO A 146 16.97 -6.51 20.60
C PRO A 146 15.82 -5.91 19.79
N GLY A 147 15.51 -4.62 20.01
CA GLY A 147 14.53 -3.88 19.23
C GLY A 147 14.00 -2.66 19.98
N GLU A 148 13.12 -1.94 19.33
CA GLU A 148 12.54 -0.72 19.87
C GLU A 148 11.02 -0.71 19.73
N ILE A 149 10.30 -0.17 20.71
CA ILE A 149 8.86 0.02 20.66
C ILE A 149 8.55 1.50 20.75
N ASN A 150 7.60 1.98 19.91
CA ASN A 150 7.14 3.35 19.82
C ASN A 150 8.23 4.36 19.44
N PHE A 151 9.11 3.97 18.52
CA PHE A 151 9.99 4.87 17.77
C PHE A 151 9.54 4.89 16.30
N PRO A 152 9.83 5.98 15.56
CA PRO A 152 9.54 6.00 14.12
C PRO A 152 10.19 4.82 13.41
N VAL A 153 9.45 4.22 12.47
CA VAL A 153 9.91 3.10 11.63
C VAL A 153 9.72 3.43 10.15
N SER A 154 10.44 2.72 9.28
CA SER A 154 10.20 2.77 7.85
C SER A 154 9.64 1.42 7.42
N VAL A 155 8.46 1.42 6.78
CA VAL A 155 7.78 0.23 6.27
C VAL A 155 7.18 0.55 4.91
N GLY A 156 7.47 -0.28 3.92
CA GLY A 156 6.96 -0.11 2.55
C GLY A 156 7.20 1.29 1.96
N GLY A 157 8.39 1.85 2.18
CA GLY A 157 8.77 3.18 1.67
C GLY A 157 8.24 4.37 2.47
N GLN A 158 7.36 4.15 3.45
CA GLN A 158 6.79 5.21 4.28
C GLN A 158 7.44 5.27 5.66
N VAL A 159 7.59 6.49 6.20
CA VAL A 159 7.95 6.70 7.61
C VAL A 159 6.67 6.73 8.42
N ILE A 160 6.54 5.79 9.36
CA ILE A 160 5.39 5.67 10.25
C ILE A 160 5.83 6.05 11.67
N CYS A 161 5.21 7.07 12.22
CA CYS A 161 5.44 7.51 13.60
C CYS A 161 4.39 6.91 14.55
N PRO A 162 4.75 6.63 15.81
CA PRO A 162 3.75 6.30 16.81
C PRO A 162 2.67 7.39 16.90
N GLY A 163 1.39 7.02 16.79
CA GLY A 163 0.29 7.96 16.80
C GLY A 163 -0.25 8.37 15.41
N ASP A 164 0.44 8.04 14.33
CA ASP A 164 -0.10 8.25 12.97
C ASP A 164 -1.41 7.47 12.78
N ILE A 165 -2.33 7.99 11.97
CA ILE A 165 -3.55 7.29 11.59
C ILE A 165 -3.25 6.40 10.39
N LEU A 166 -3.66 5.14 10.48
CA LEU A 166 -3.48 4.14 9.44
C LEU A 166 -4.84 3.73 8.89
N VAL A 167 -4.98 3.83 7.57
CA VAL A 167 -6.18 3.42 6.84
C VAL A 167 -5.76 2.46 5.74
N GLY A 168 -6.45 1.34 5.60
CA GLY A 168 -6.10 0.34 4.59
C GLY A 168 -7.31 -0.45 4.10
N ASP A 169 -7.25 -0.91 2.86
CA ASP A 169 -8.20 -1.82 2.22
C ASP A 169 -7.48 -2.80 1.28
N GLY A 170 -8.18 -3.33 0.28
CA GLY A 170 -7.59 -4.27 -0.69
C GLY A 170 -6.47 -3.69 -1.55
N ASP A 171 -6.40 -2.38 -1.70
CA ASP A 171 -5.42 -1.72 -2.56
C ASP A 171 -4.07 -1.50 -1.84
N SER A 172 -4.08 -0.95 -0.64
CA SER A 172 -2.89 -0.71 0.17
C SER A 172 -3.22 -0.09 1.54
N ILE A 173 -2.21 0.52 2.16
CA ILE A 173 -2.28 1.23 3.44
C ILE A 173 -1.81 2.67 3.22
N LEU A 174 -2.52 3.63 3.82
CA LEU A 174 -2.12 5.04 3.89
C LEU A 174 -1.66 5.39 5.29
N VAL A 175 -0.66 6.26 5.35
CA VAL A 175 -0.12 6.84 6.58
C VAL A 175 -0.54 8.31 6.64
N ILE A 176 -1.39 8.66 7.59
CA ILE A 176 -1.99 9.99 7.72
C ILE A 176 -1.50 10.62 9.02
N LYS A 177 -1.00 11.85 8.95
CA LYS A 177 -0.63 12.61 10.13
C LYS A 177 -1.89 13.13 10.82
N PRO A 178 -1.98 13.06 12.17
CA PRO A 178 -3.16 13.54 12.90
C PRO A 178 -3.51 14.99 12.62
N GLU A 179 -2.52 15.85 12.39
CA GLU A 179 -2.70 17.27 12.08
C GLU A 179 -3.41 17.53 10.74
N ASP A 180 -3.31 16.60 9.78
CA ASP A 180 -3.91 16.72 8.46
C ASP A 180 -5.30 16.03 8.38
N ALA A 181 -5.66 15.24 9.40
CA ALA A 181 -6.74 14.25 9.32
C ALA A 181 -8.12 14.87 9.08
N GLU A 182 -8.45 15.98 9.72
CA GLU A 182 -9.79 16.58 9.64
C GLU A 182 -10.10 17.08 8.23
N GLU A 183 -9.20 17.89 7.67
CA GLU A 183 -9.37 18.45 6.32
C GLU A 183 -9.32 17.36 5.25
N LEU A 184 -8.41 16.39 5.41
CA LEU A 184 -8.27 15.26 4.51
C LEU A 184 -9.53 14.39 4.48
N ALA A 185 -10.09 14.03 5.64
CA ALA A 185 -11.30 13.22 5.71
C ALA A 185 -12.50 13.92 5.06
N LYS A 186 -12.59 15.25 5.21
CA LYS A 186 -13.63 16.06 4.56
C LYS A 186 -13.48 16.05 3.04
N ALA A 187 -12.25 16.25 2.53
CA ALA A 187 -11.95 16.23 1.11
C ALA A 187 -12.23 14.84 0.49
N ALA A 188 -11.75 13.77 1.12
CA ALA A 188 -11.93 12.40 0.64
C ALA A 188 -13.41 11.97 0.63
N LYS A 189 -14.21 12.39 1.60
CA LYS A 189 -15.66 12.18 1.59
C LYS A 189 -16.34 12.85 0.40
N ALA A 190 -15.91 14.06 0.04
CA ALA A 190 -16.46 14.77 -1.12
C ALA A 190 -16.13 14.04 -2.44
N VAL A 191 -14.89 13.52 -2.57
CA VAL A 191 -14.50 12.67 -3.72
C VAL A 191 -15.37 11.42 -3.78
N LYS A 192 -15.53 10.69 -2.69
CA LYS A 192 -16.39 9.51 -2.63
C LYS A 192 -17.82 9.77 -3.10
N VAL A 193 -18.46 10.84 -2.61
CA VAL A 193 -19.83 11.19 -3.01
C VAL A 193 -19.91 11.51 -4.51
N LYS A 194 -18.91 12.22 -5.05
CA LYS A 194 -18.82 12.51 -6.49
C LYS A 194 -18.71 11.22 -7.31
N GLU A 195 -17.87 10.29 -6.91
CA GLU A 195 -17.68 9.00 -7.60
C GLU A 195 -18.92 8.10 -7.52
N GLU A 196 -19.59 8.05 -6.36
CA GLU A 196 -20.86 7.35 -6.22
C GLU A 196 -21.91 7.89 -7.22
N GLY A 197 -21.98 9.20 -7.40
CA GLY A 197 -22.84 9.80 -8.42
C GLY A 197 -22.47 9.44 -9.86
N GLN A 198 -21.16 9.35 -10.16
CA GLN A 198 -20.67 8.92 -11.47
C GLN A 198 -21.01 7.43 -11.73
N LEU A 199 -20.78 6.56 -10.77
CA LEU A 199 -21.10 5.14 -10.86
C LEU A 199 -22.61 4.92 -11.07
N GLU A 200 -23.44 5.66 -10.36
CA GLU A 200 -24.90 5.63 -10.57
C GLU A 200 -25.28 6.11 -11.96
N GLY A 201 -24.65 7.18 -12.47
CA GLY A 201 -24.82 7.66 -13.83
C GLY A 201 -24.50 6.60 -14.89
N ILE A 202 -23.39 5.86 -14.71
CA ILE A 202 -22.99 4.76 -15.60
C ILE A 202 -24.03 3.63 -15.55
N LYS A 203 -24.41 3.18 -14.35
CA LYS A 203 -25.38 2.08 -14.14
C LYS A 203 -26.75 2.41 -14.73
N THR A 204 -27.16 3.66 -14.70
CA THR A 204 -28.47 4.12 -15.22
C THR A 204 -28.44 4.53 -16.70
N GLY A 205 -27.32 4.30 -17.41
CA GLY A 205 -27.20 4.59 -18.83
C GLY A 205 -27.02 6.06 -19.19
N LYS A 206 -26.79 6.94 -18.21
CA LYS A 206 -26.47 8.38 -18.45
C LYS A 206 -25.06 8.58 -19.01
N GLY A 207 -24.26 7.49 -19.05
CA GLY A 207 -22.88 7.52 -19.53
C GLY A 207 -21.87 8.06 -18.52
N PHE A 208 -20.63 8.21 -18.99
CA PHE A 208 -19.50 8.76 -18.21
C PHE A 208 -18.81 9.84 -19.05
N PRO A 209 -19.32 11.10 -19.06
CA PRO A 209 -18.72 12.20 -19.81
C PRO A 209 -17.28 12.48 -19.34
N ARG A 210 -16.35 12.48 -20.27
CA ARG A 210 -14.92 12.72 -20.02
C ARG A 210 -14.35 13.76 -20.98
N PRO A 211 -14.87 15.00 -20.98
CA PRO A 211 -14.47 16.04 -21.95
C PRO A 211 -12.97 16.37 -21.87
N PHE A 212 -12.34 16.13 -20.73
CA PHE A 212 -10.91 16.34 -20.54
C PHE A 212 -10.05 15.45 -21.44
N VAL A 213 -10.54 14.27 -21.84
CA VAL A 213 -9.78 13.33 -22.67
C VAL A 213 -9.46 13.96 -24.01
N ASP A 214 -10.50 14.44 -24.72
CA ASP A 214 -10.33 15.04 -26.04
C ASP A 214 -9.49 16.33 -25.96
N GLN A 215 -9.68 17.13 -24.91
CA GLN A 215 -8.89 18.33 -24.65
C GLN A 215 -7.39 18.02 -24.49
N ILE A 216 -7.04 16.96 -23.72
CA ILE A 216 -5.65 16.57 -23.54
C ILE A 216 -5.09 15.99 -24.84
N LEU A 217 -5.84 15.14 -25.56
CA LEU A 217 -5.42 14.55 -26.81
C LEU A 217 -5.12 15.63 -27.87
N GLU A 218 -5.95 16.66 -27.93
CA GLU A 218 -5.71 17.85 -28.79
C GLU A 218 -4.44 18.60 -28.39
N GLN A 219 -4.24 18.84 -27.07
CA GLN A 219 -3.06 19.54 -26.56
C GLN A 219 -1.75 18.82 -26.85
N ILE A 220 -1.73 17.48 -26.80
CA ILE A 220 -0.54 16.69 -27.12
C ILE A 220 -0.40 16.38 -28.62
N GLY A 221 -1.36 16.84 -29.45
CA GLY A 221 -1.28 16.71 -30.91
C GLY A 221 -1.50 15.28 -31.42
N VAL A 222 -2.48 14.56 -30.84
CA VAL A 222 -2.80 13.18 -31.31
C VAL A 222 -3.39 13.23 -32.69
N GLU A 223 -2.83 12.44 -33.61
CA GLU A 223 -3.34 12.23 -34.96
C GLU A 223 -4.25 11.00 -35.01
N TYR A 224 -5.48 11.20 -35.45
CA TYR A 224 -6.43 10.09 -35.69
C TYR A 224 -6.24 9.54 -37.10
N VAL A 225 -5.91 8.27 -37.23
CA VAL A 225 -5.75 7.59 -38.52
C VAL A 225 -6.87 6.59 -38.73
N ASP A 226 -7.62 6.74 -39.82
CA ASP A 226 -8.84 5.98 -40.06
C ASP A 226 -8.64 4.49 -40.41
N LEU A 227 -7.49 4.11 -40.93
CA LEU A 227 -7.17 2.70 -41.22
C LEU A 227 -5.64 2.51 -41.35
N PHE A 228 -5.13 1.44 -40.79
CA PHE A 228 -3.88 0.89 -41.33
C PHE A 228 -4.18 0.49 -42.79
N PRO A 229 -3.34 0.91 -43.76
CA PRO A 229 -3.49 0.39 -45.12
C PRO A 229 -3.52 -1.13 -45.01
N SER A 230 -4.61 -1.75 -45.49
CA SER A 230 -4.79 -3.20 -45.55
C SER A 230 -3.48 -3.81 -46.04
N HIS A 231 -2.98 -4.83 -45.32
CA HIS A 231 -1.76 -5.54 -45.67
C HIS A 231 -1.68 -5.78 -47.18
N GLN A 232 -0.88 -4.98 -47.88
CA GLN A 232 -0.44 -5.44 -49.21
C GLN A 232 0.38 -6.72 -48.95
N PRO A 233 0.08 -7.81 -49.66
CA PRO A 233 0.85 -9.03 -49.50
C PRO A 233 2.34 -8.71 -49.71
N TYR A 234 3.19 -9.15 -48.80
CA TYR A 234 4.64 -9.04 -48.90
C TYR A 234 5.10 -9.61 -50.22
N THR A 235 5.53 -8.75 -51.14
CA THR A 235 6.24 -9.18 -52.37
C THR A 235 7.71 -9.20 -52.05
N PRO A 236 8.38 -10.37 -52.12
CA PRO A 236 9.82 -10.44 -51.91
C PRO A 236 10.53 -9.60 -52.98
N GLY A 237 11.22 -8.53 -52.59
CA GLY A 237 11.99 -7.65 -53.50
C GLY A 237 11.40 -6.25 -53.72
N GLY A 238 10.22 -5.91 -53.16
CA GLY A 238 9.69 -4.54 -53.20
C GLY A 238 10.25 -3.68 -52.10
N GLU A 239 10.63 -2.44 -52.37
CA GLU A 239 10.94 -1.45 -51.35
C GLU A 239 9.69 -1.24 -50.50
N GLY A 240 9.74 -1.58 -49.20
CA GLY A 240 8.61 -1.39 -48.24
C GLY A 240 8.20 0.08 -48.14
N PRO A 241 6.94 0.37 -47.81
CA PRO A 241 6.43 1.72 -47.73
C PRO A 241 7.29 2.59 -46.79
N ALA A 242 7.49 3.83 -47.16
CA ALA A 242 8.37 4.81 -46.50
C ALA A 242 8.12 5.02 -44.99
N LEU A 243 6.99 4.55 -44.48
CA LEU A 243 6.57 4.61 -43.06
C LEU A 243 7.35 3.68 -42.11
N CYS A 244 8.09 2.68 -42.62
CA CYS A 244 8.91 1.79 -41.79
C CYS A 244 10.36 2.25 -41.59
N ARG A 245 10.78 3.35 -42.21
CA ARG A 245 12.17 3.83 -42.13
C ARG A 245 12.58 4.44 -40.78
N PRO A 246 11.75 5.08 -39.96
CA PRO A 246 12.22 5.63 -38.71
C PRO A 246 12.57 4.57 -37.63
N PHE A 247 11.87 3.42 -37.63
CA PHE A 247 12.09 2.40 -36.60
C PHE A 247 13.39 1.59 -36.78
N ALA A 248 13.82 1.37 -38.00
CA ALA A 248 15.08 0.65 -38.29
C ALA A 248 16.34 1.47 -37.93
N ALA A 249 16.25 2.80 -37.96
CA ALA A 249 17.37 3.68 -37.58
C ALA A 249 17.53 3.77 -36.05
N PHE A 250 16.46 3.62 -35.29
CA PHE A 250 16.50 3.68 -33.83
C PHE A 250 17.17 2.45 -33.21
N PHE A 251 16.94 1.25 -33.78
CA PHE A 251 17.60 0.04 -33.30
C PHE A 251 19.10 -0.08 -33.68
N LYS A 252 19.52 0.52 -34.77
CA LYS A 252 20.96 0.49 -35.13
C LYS A 252 21.87 1.26 -34.19
N ASN A 253 21.35 2.29 -33.50
CA ASN A 253 22.14 3.07 -32.55
C ASN A 253 22.26 2.45 -31.15
N ILE A 254 21.41 1.48 -30.81
CA ILE A 254 21.46 0.81 -29.50
C ILE A 254 22.44 -0.36 -29.48
N TYR A 255 22.70 -0.99 -30.64
CA TYR A 255 23.57 -2.19 -30.73
C TYR A 255 25.01 -1.91 -31.21
N ASN A 256 25.35 -0.66 -31.56
CA ASN A 256 26.71 -0.32 -32.02
C ASN A 256 27.60 0.39 -30.99
N SER A 257 27.22 0.42 -29.71
CA SER A 257 28.14 0.80 -28.65
C SER A 257 28.85 -0.44 -28.11
N THR A 258 29.92 -0.82 -28.78
CA THR A 258 30.92 -1.77 -28.28
C THR A 258 31.58 -1.21 -27.03
N PRO A 259 31.80 -2.01 -25.98
CA PRO A 259 32.61 -1.59 -24.85
C PRO A 259 34.09 -1.62 -25.25
N VAL A 260 34.77 -0.54 -25.04
CA VAL A 260 36.23 -0.46 -25.08
C VAL A 260 36.75 -0.58 -23.66
N GLY A 261 37.63 -1.57 -23.43
CA GLY A 261 38.68 -1.60 -22.40
C GLY A 261 38.22 -1.95 -20.99
#